data_314a45be911e773132ed67b71bd0bf57
#
_entry.id   314a45be911e773132ed67b71bd0bf57
#
_cell.length_a   1.000
_cell.length_b   1.000
_cell.length_c   1.000
_cell.angle_alpha   90.00
_cell.angle_beta   90.00
_cell.angle_gamma   90.00
#
_symmetry.space_group_name_H-M   'P 1'
#
loop_
_entity.id
_entity.type
_entity.pdbx_description
1 polymer ?
#
loop_
_entity_poly.entity_id
_entity_poly.type
_entity_poly.pdbx_seq_one_letter_code
_entity_poly.pdbx_strand_id
1 'polypeptide(L)'
;MSRTTAAILLSCLLGLPAQAQGPDDWRFEVPPEAAFPTDRNYRLIPLSQAADLVGQRFRGRLVAAKLMPPTPPELAHGVELVQELRLLTPKKDIILIRLDAHTGDFLEVAGAGLTDARRKEAGR
;
A
#
# COMPACT_ATOMS: atom_id res chain seq x y z
N MET A 1 -21.56 -13.80 77.98
CA MET A 1 -21.93 -14.64 76.81
C MET A 1 -21.92 -13.75 75.58
N SER A 2 -20.81 -13.66 74.92
CA SER A 2 -20.65 -12.83 73.74
C SER A 2 -20.34 -13.73 72.55
N ARG A 3 -21.25 -13.76 71.63
CA ARG A 3 -21.07 -14.43 70.34
C ARG A 3 -20.70 -13.40 69.29
N THR A 4 -19.45 -13.22 69.05
CA THR A 4 -18.97 -12.42 67.96
C THR A 4 -18.92 -13.26 66.69
N THR A 5 -19.87 -12.96 65.81
CA THR A 5 -19.90 -13.53 64.44
C THR A 5 -18.95 -12.70 63.59
N ALA A 6 -17.83 -13.25 63.21
CA ALA A 6 -16.93 -12.65 62.25
C ALA A 6 -17.53 -12.85 60.83
N ALA A 7 -17.92 -11.76 60.19
CA ALA A 7 -18.28 -11.77 58.81
C ALA A 7 -17.01 -11.71 57.96
N ILE A 8 -16.69 -12.80 57.28
CA ILE A 8 -15.64 -12.84 56.30
C ILE A 8 -16.17 -12.23 55.03
N LEU A 9 -15.77 -10.99 54.73
CA LEU A 9 -15.96 -10.40 53.42
C LEU A 9 -14.98 -11.00 52.42
N LEU A 10 -15.48 -11.90 51.63
CA LEU A 10 -14.76 -12.46 50.48
C LEU A 10 -14.78 -11.42 49.33
N SER A 11 -13.72 -10.63 49.25
CA SER A 11 -13.50 -9.73 48.12
C SER A 11 -13.12 -10.56 46.90
N CYS A 12 -14.09 -10.84 46.05
CA CYS A 12 -13.83 -11.31 44.68
C CYS A 12 -13.19 -10.16 43.90
N LEU A 13 -11.86 -10.15 43.82
CA LEU A 13 -11.17 -9.41 42.76
C LEU A 13 -11.46 -10.15 41.46
N LEU A 14 -12.44 -9.68 40.72
CA LEU A 14 -12.55 -9.98 39.31
C LEU A 14 -11.38 -9.33 38.59
N GLY A 15 -10.31 -10.08 38.43
CA GLY A 15 -9.23 -9.71 37.54
C GLY A 15 -9.78 -9.65 36.12
N LEU A 16 -9.97 -8.45 35.61
CA LEU A 16 -10.15 -8.22 34.21
C LEU A 16 -8.92 -8.79 33.49
N PRO A 17 -9.08 -9.67 32.48
CA PRO A 17 -7.94 -10.06 31.67
C PRO A 17 -7.41 -8.77 31.02
N ALA A 18 -6.19 -8.41 31.38
CA ALA A 18 -5.45 -7.42 30.61
C ALA A 18 -5.29 -8.01 29.21
N GLN A 19 -6.07 -7.52 28.28
CA GLN A 19 -5.86 -7.79 26.87
C GLN A 19 -4.52 -7.18 26.53
N ALA A 20 -3.51 -8.04 26.40
CA ALA A 20 -2.23 -7.63 25.84
C ALA A 20 -2.50 -7.21 24.39
N GLN A 21 -2.61 -5.92 24.18
CA GLN A 21 -2.49 -5.34 22.85
C GLN A 21 -1.04 -5.55 22.46
N GLY A 22 -0.80 -6.62 21.71
CA GLY A 22 0.51 -6.90 21.16
C GLY A 22 0.91 -5.79 20.18
N PRO A 23 2.21 -5.64 19.91
CA PRO A 23 2.72 -4.67 18.95
C PRO A 23 2.28 -4.95 17.50
N ASP A 24 1.38 -5.88 17.27
CA ASP A 24 0.90 -6.32 15.96
C ASP A 24 -0.38 -5.60 15.51
N ASP A 25 -0.68 -4.44 16.08
CA ASP A 25 -1.83 -3.63 15.66
C ASP A 25 -1.54 -2.79 14.39
N TRP A 26 -0.65 -3.31 13.52
CA TRP A 26 -0.57 -2.89 12.11
C TRP A 26 -1.71 -3.53 11.29
N ARG A 27 -2.90 -3.60 11.86
CA ARG A 27 -4.08 -3.83 11.04
C ARG A 27 -4.16 -2.71 10.04
N PHE A 28 -3.84 -3.04 8.80
CA PHE A 28 -4.31 -2.24 7.70
C PHE A 28 -5.82 -2.15 7.86
N GLU A 29 -6.30 -1.04 8.38
CA GLU A 29 -7.68 -0.69 8.17
C GLU A 29 -7.83 -0.54 6.67
N VAL A 30 -8.27 -1.61 6.03
CA VAL A 30 -8.74 -1.52 4.66
C VAL A 30 -9.82 -0.45 4.70
N PRO A 31 -9.66 0.66 3.98
CA PRO A 31 -10.69 1.68 3.92
C PRO A 31 -12.01 0.99 3.57
N PRO A 32 -13.12 1.40 4.18
CA PRO A 32 -14.41 0.79 3.88
C PRO A 32 -14.62 0.73 2.36
N GLU A 33 -15.24 -0.31 1.89
CA GLU A 33 -15.44 -0.68 0.46
C GLU A 33 -15.84 0.47 -0.47
N ALA A 34 -16.22 1.61 0.06
CA ALA A 34 -16.51 2.83 -0.69
C ALA A 34 -15.29 3.45 -1.42
N ALA A 35 -14.07 3.00 -1.11
CA ALA A 35 -12.86 3.55 -1.71
C ALA A 35 -12.47 2.88 -3.04
N PHE A 36 -13.02 1.70 -3.34
CA PHE A 36 -12.75 0.98 -4.56
C PHE A 36 -14.07 0.70 -5.30
N PRO A 37 -14.17 1.06 -6.57
CA PRO A 37 -15.35 0.74 -7.37
C PRO A 37 -15.53 -0.78 -7.42
N THR A 38 -16.66 -1.26 -6.97
CA THR A 38 -17.02 -2.68 -6.96
C THR A 38 -17.58 -3.15 -8.31
N ASP A 39 -17.50 -2.33 -9.33
CA ASP A 39 -18.00 -2.71 -10.66
C ASP A 39 -17.14 -3.83 -11.25
N ARG A 40 -17.76 -4.95 -11.56
CA ARG A 40 -17.13 -6.12 -12.18
C ARG A 40 -16.53 -5.83 -13.58
N ASN A 41 -16.89 -4.71 -14.17
CA ASN A 41 -16.31 -4.23 -15.42
C ASN A 41 -15.04 -3.38 -15.21
N TYR A 42 -14.61 -3.21 -13.96
CA TYR A 42 -13.45 -2.42 -13.61
C TYR A 42 -12.17 -3.21 -13.95
N ARG A 43 -11.72 -3.05 -15.16
CA ARG A 43 -10.52 -3.73 -15.64
C ARG A 43 -9.27 -2.96 -15.23
N LEU A 44 -8.50 -3.58 -14.36
CA LEU A 44 -7.15 -3.14 -14.03
C LEU A 44 -6.14 -3.92 -14.87
N ILE A 45 -5.06 -3.26 -15.26
CA ILE A 45 -3.93 -3.99 -15.83
C ILE A 45 -3.31 -4.88 -14.75
N PRO A 46 -2.98 -6.13 -15.05
CA PRO A 46 -2.31 -7.00 -14.08
C PRO A 46 -0.92 -6.47 -13.73
N LEU A 47 -0.47 -6.76 -12.51
CA LEU A 47 0.85 -6.33 -12.05
C LEU A 47 1.98 -6.80 -12.96
N SER A 48 1.87 -7.98 -13.54
CA SER A 48 2.83 -8.50 -14.53
C SER A 48 2.97 -7.59 -15.74
N GLN A 49 1.85 -7.09 -16.27
CA GLN A 49 1.85 -6.15 -17.37
C GLN A 49 2.44 -4.80 -16.96
N ALA A 50 2.11 -4.30 -15.78
CA ALA A 50 2.70 -3.07 -15.25
C ALA A 50 4.22 -3.20 -15.08
N ALA A 51 4.69 -4.35 -14.57
CA ALA A 51 6.11 -4.64 -14.45
C ALA A 51 6.83 -4.67 -15.82
N ASP A 52 6.20 -5.23 -16.83
CA ASP A 52 6.73 -5.25 -18.19
C ASP A 52 6.85 -3.84 -18.78
N LEU A 53 5.82 -3.02 -18.61
CA LEU A 53 5.83 -1.62 -19.05
C LEU A 53 6.98 -0.82 -18.41
N VAL A 54 7.17 -0.99 -17.11
CA VAL A 54 8.27 -0.36 -16.37
C VAL A 54 9.61 -0.90 -16.83
N GLY A 55 9.74 -2.22 -17.01
CA GLY A 55 10.96 -2.90 -17.44
C GLY A 55 11.42 -2.51 -18.85
N GLN A 56 10.52 -2.07 -19.71
CA GLN A 56 10.85 -1.56 -21.04
C GLN A 56 11.54 -0.19 -20.98
N ARG A 57 11.28 0.60 -19.96
CA ARG A 57 11.79 1.98 -19.84
C ARG A 57 12.92 2.13 -18.82
N PHE A 58 12.92 1.31 -17.79
CA PHE A 58 13.85 1.42 -16.67
C PHE A 58 14.53 0.10 -16.36
N ARG A 59 15.76 0.19 -15.87
CA ARG A 59 16.52 -0.94 -15.35
C ARG A 59 16.29 -1.04 -13.86
N GLY A 60 16.07 -2.23 -13.37
CA GLY A 60 15.90 -2.47 -11.96
C GLY A 60 14.94 -3.61 -11.69
N ARG A 61 14.64 -3.76 -10.41
CA ARG A 61 13.74 -4.78 -9.90
C ARG A 61 12.58 -4.12 -9.18
N LEU A 62 11.37 -4.54 -9.51
CA LEU A 62 10.19 -4.11 -8.79
C LEU A 62 10.22 -4.66 -7.36
N VAL A 63 10.14 -3.78 -6.37
CA VAL A 63 10.21 -4.16 -4.94
C VAL A 63 8.92 -3.90 -4.19
N ALA A 64 8.03 -3.06 -4.71
CA ALA A 64 6.72 -2.81 -4.13
C ALA A 64 5.74 -2.34 -5.21
N ALA A 65 4.47 -2.64 -4.98
CA ALA A 65 3.35 -2.17 -5.81
C ALA A 65 2.12 -1.98 -4.92
N LYS A 66 1.38 -0.91 -5.14
CA LYS A 66 0.11 -0.66 -4.46
C LYS A 66 -0.84 0.14 -5.34
N LEU A 67 -2.13 -0.01 -5.06
CA LEU A 67 -3.16 0.82 -5.66
C LEU A 67 -3.37 2.07 -4.80
N MET A 68 -3.46 3.22 -5.44
CA MET A 68 -3.61 4.52 -4.79
C MET A 68 -4.72 5.32 -5.46
N PRO A 69 -5.42 6.18 -4.72
CA PRO A 69 -6.31 7.14 -5.33
C PRO A 69 -5.52 8.12 -6.19
N PRO A 70 -6.13 8.68 -7.26
CA PRO A 70 -5.49 9.70 -8.06
C PRO A 70 -5.31 11.01 -7.26
N THR A 71 -4.28 11.76 -7.59
CA THR A 71 -4.15 13.14 -7.13
C THR A 71 -5.18 14.03 -7.82
N PRO A 72 -5.50 15.23 -7.30
CA PRO A 72 -6.43 16.14 -7.97
C PRO A 72 -6.09 16.42 -9.44
N PRO A 73 -4.82 16.70 -9.84
CA PRO A 73 -4.47 16.84 -11.25
C PRO A 73 -4.70 15.57 -12.09
N GLU A 74 -4.38 14.40 -11.55
CA GLU A 74 -4.61 13.12 -12.23
C GLU A 74 -6.11 12.87 -12.42
N LEU A 75 -6.92 13.13 -11.39
CA LEU A 75 -8.37 13.02 -11.45
C LEU A 75 -8.96 13.95 -12.52
N ALA A 76 -8.44 15.18 -12.62
CA ALA A 76 -8.86 16.13 -13.65
C ALA A 76 -8.56 15.65 -15.08
N HIS A 77 -7.57 14.78 -15.26
CA HIS A 77 -7.24 14.14 -16.54
C HIS A 77 -7.95 12.79 -16.76
N GLY A 78 -8.94 12.46 -15.94
CA GLY A 78 -9.75 11.25 -16.08
C GLY A 78 -9.14 9.98 -15.49
N VAL A 79 -8.08 10.08 -14.67
CA VAL A 79 -7.50 8.96 -13.96
C VAL A 79 -8.41 8.62 -12.77
N GLU A 80 -8.84 7.37 -12.67
CA GLU A 80 -9.74 6.92 -11.59
C GLU A 80 -8.99 6.15 -10.51
N LEU A 81 -7.93 5.45 -10.88
CA LEU A 81 -7.11 4.66 -9.97
C LEU A 81 -5.66 4.63 -10.46
N VAL A 82 -4.73 4.67 -9.52
CA VAL A 82 -3.30 4.69 -9.79
C VAL A 82 -2.64 3.44 -9.25
N GLN A 83 -1.79 2.84 -10.06
CA GLN A 83 -0.87 1.80 -9.62
C GLN A 83 0.50 2.43 -9.35
N GLU A 84 0.89 2.46 -8.08
CA GLU A 84 2.17 3.00 -7.65
C GLU A 84 3.18 1.87 -7.50
N LEU A 85 4.28 1.97 -8.21
CA LEU A 85 5.33 0.98 -8.26
C LEU A 85 6.63 1.56 -7.72
N ARG A 86 7.38 0.75 -6.98
CA ARG A 86 8.73 1.10 -6.54
C ARG A 86 9.74 0.18 -7.18
N LEU A 87 10.68 0.77 -7.89
CA LEU A 87 11.73 0.08 -8.60
C LEU A 87 13.07 0.30 -7.90
N LEU A 88 13.75 -0.78 -7.53
CA LEU A 88 15.12 -0.73 -7.04
C LEU A 88 16.07 -0.80 -8.23
N THR A 89 16.86 0.25 -8.43
CA THR A 89 17.82 0.33 -9.52
C THR A 89 19.07 -0.51 -9.25
N PRO A 90 19.89 -0.81 -10.27
CA PRO A 90 21.17 -1.48 -10.07
C PRO A 90 22.12 -0.72 -9.14
N LYS A 91 22.03 0.60 -9.08
CA LYS A 91 22.81 1.48 -8.16
C LYS A 91 22.21 1.60 -6.77
N LYS A 92 21.16 0.84 -6.45
CA LYS A 92 20.46 0.83 -5.15
C LYS A 92 19.64 2.08 -4.84
N ASP A 93 19.25 2.83 -5.84
CA ASP A 93 18.28 3.92 -5.72
C ASP A 93 16.86 3.40 -5.87
N ILE A 94 15.90 4.12 -5.27
CA ILE A 94 14.48 3.82 -5.43
C ILE A 94 13.84 4.84 -6.36
N ILE A 95 13.20 4.34 -7.41
CA ILE A 95 12.37 5.12 -8.32
C ILE A 95 10.91 4.83 -8.01
N LEU A 96 10.13 5.89 -7.83
CA LEU A 96 8.68 5.83 -7.72
C LEU A 96 8.07 6.04 -9.11
N ILE A 97 7.20 5.14 -9.49
CA ILE A 97 6.51 5.17 -10.79
C ILE A 97 5.01 5.07 -10.53
N ARG A 98 4.26 6.01 -11.06
CA ARG A 98 2.80 6.02 -10.99
C ARG A 98 2.23 5.77 -12.38
N LEU A 99 1.43 4.74 -12.50
CA LEU A 99 0.73 4.36 -13.73
C LEU A 99 -0.77 4.52 -13.54
N ASP A 100 -1.47 4.87 -14.59
CA ASP A 100 -2.92 4.68 -14.65
C ASP A 100 -3.21 3.17 -14.55
N ALA A 101 -3.98 2.78 -13.54
CA ALA A 101 -4.25 1.37 -13.27
C ALA A 101 -5.11 0.69 -14.34
N HIS A 102 -5.80 1.45 -15.17
CA HIS A 102 -6.62 0.94 -16.27
C HIS A 102 -5.86 0.86 -17.59
N THR A 103 -5.08 1.89 -17.91
CA THR A 103 -4.44 2.04 -19.23
C THR A 103 -2.97 1.66 -19.23
N GLY A 104 -2.29 1.74 -18.07
CA GLY A 104 -0.85 1.59 -17.97
C GLY A 104 -0.06 2.82 -18.38
N ASP A 105 -0.72 3.94 -18.61
CA ASP A 105 -0.04 5.20 -18.92
C ASP A 105 0.81 5.68 -17.76
N PHE A 106 2.00 6.16 -18.07
CA PHE A 106 2.90 6.75 -17.08
C PHE A 106 2.40 8.13 -16.68
N LEU A 107 2.08 8.31 -15.40
CA LEU A 107 1.59 9.56 -14.83
C LEU A 107 2.71 10.36 -14.19
N GLU A 108 3.58 9.69 -13.45
CA GLU A 108 4.69 10.30 -12.75
C GLU A 108 5.84 9.30 -12.62
N VAL A 109 7.05 9.80 -12.75
CA VAL A 109 8.28 9.05 -12.44
C VAL A 109 9.21 9.96 -11.67
N ALA A 110 9.58 9.56 -10.46
CA ALA A 110 10.39 10.35 -9.55
C ALA A 110 11.40 9.48 -8.79
N GLY A 111 12.51 10.05 -8.40
CA GLY A 111 13.51 9.41 -7.57
C GLY A 111 14.95 9.69 -7.99
N ALA A 112 15.87 9.42 -7.09
CA ALA A 112 17.30 9.49 -7.38
C ALA A 112 17.70 8.40 -8.38
N GLY A 113 18.71 8.66 -9.19
CA GLY A 113 19.21 7.68 -10.16
C GLY A 113 18.32 7.43 -11.39
N LEU A 114 17.29 8.25 -11.57
CA LEU A 114 16.32 8.10 -12.67
C LEU A 114 17.02 8.12 -14.05
N THR A 115 17.96 9.00 -14.26
CA THR A 115 18.70 9.13 -15.53
C THR A 115 19.53 7.88 -15.82
N ASP A 116 20.18 7.32 -14.80
CA ASP A 116 21.02 6.14 -14.94
C ASP A 116 20.19 4.86 -15.15
N ALA A 117 19.01 4.81 -14.53
CA ALA A 117 18.12 3.66 -14.63
C ALA A 117 17.33 3.66 -15.96
N ARG A 118 17.17 4.81 -16.60
CA ARG A 118 16.44 4.90 -17.87
C ARG A 118 17.17 4.06 -18.95
N ARG A 119 16.43 3.19 -19.60
CA ARG A 119 16.95 2.48 -20.75
C ARG A 119 17.14 3.49 -21.87
N LYS A 120 18.34 3.50 -22.44
CA LYS A 120 18.57 4.21 -23.71
C LYS A 120 17.74 3.47 -24.75
N GLU A 121 16.93 4.17 -25.50
CA GLU A 121 16.34 3.62 -26.69
C GLU A 121 17.50 3.06 -27.53
N ALA A 122 17.33 1.81 -27.96
CA ALA A 122 18.32 1.23 -28.86
C ALA A 122 18.42 2.16 -30.05
N GLY A 123 19.54 2.87 -30.17
CA GLY A 123 19.73 3.91 -31.16
C GLY A 123 19.44 3.35 -32.54
N ARG A 124 18.63 4.08 -33.26
CA ARG A 124 18.50 3.90 -34.69
C ARG A 124 19.79 4.37 -35.37
#